data_872182cc5ca18134690be8c1be957fe1
#
_entry.id   872182cc5ca18134690be8c1be957fe1
#
_cell.length_a   1.000
_cell.length_b   1.000
_cell.length_c   1.000
_cell.angle_alpha   90.00
_cell.angle_beta   90.00
_cell.angle_gamma   90.00
#
_symmetry.space_group_name_H-M   'P 1'
#
loop_
_entity.id
_entity.type
_entity.pdbx_description
1 polymer ?
#
loop_
_entity_poly.entity_id
_entity_poly.type
_entity_poly.pdbx_seq_one_letter_code
_entity_poly.pdbx_strand_id
1 'polypeptide(L)'
;MYFVERFCKKGENDLENTIYLTLMNKDRPVMNLSGKIKEDLKRIKLPVFVADKAEIIEENKKFLPVFIHSAEISTELFNKWFAKRILSDKRRDFPSKIEWQDEFPHFFSLTDHYWLRYDETEKYSDLNFFDNGYKTLTGDTFFTKNIPVLNPAQLYFHSPDITANGNMSKRWKRNDNKIDYLIKRSGNKQEVLNEVFATWLLNKLNIVTFVAYSLCIEKYDICSMCRNFVTKDTEFVPAAHVYEAVPFSDEIRDLKTNPERTYAHLIESIKYFNIPGGAEFVDKMLIADEILMNDDRHLNNFGFLRDV
;
A
#
# COMPACT_ATOMS: atom_id res chain seq x y z
N MET A 1 13.82 14.60 19.11
CA MET A 1 14.81 15.66 18.95
C MET A 1 16.14 15.16 18.38
N TYR A 2 16.55 13.91 18.62
CA TYR A 2 17.77 13.29 18.05
C TYR A 2 17.69 12.95 16.55
N PHE A 3 16.54 12.98 15.97
CA PHE A 3 16.26 12.48 14.62
C PHE A 3 16.63 13.47 13.51
N VAL A 4 16.42 14.77 13.74
CA VAL A 4 16.67 15.83 12.76
C VAL A 4 18.17 16.12 12.59
N GLU A 5 18.98 15.86 13.61
CA GLU A 5 20.42 16.20 13.60
C GLU A 5 21.29 15.36 12.65
N ARG A 6 20.86 14.15 12.28
CA ARG A 6 21.65 13.25 11.42
C ARG A 6 21.54 13.58 9.93
N PHE A 7 20.47 14.21 9.52
CA PHE A 7 20.16 14.49 8.11
C PHE A 7 20.17 15.98 7.75
N CYS A 8 20.29 16.88 8.72
CA CYS A 8 20.46 18.30 8.47
C CYS A 8 21.94 18.67 8.50
N LYS A 9 22.51 19.03 7.35
CA LYS A 9 23.77 19.78 7.35
C LYS A 9 23.46 21.15 7.96
N LYS A 10 24.11 21.48 9.09
CA LYS A 10 23.98 22.77 9.75
C LYS A 10 24.38 23.91 8.80
N GLY A 11 23.45 24.74 8.41
CA GLY A 11 23.61 25.98 7.67
C GLY A 11 22.45 26.92 7.91
N GLU A 12 22.69 28.23 8.03
CA GLU A 12 21.73 29.26 8.46
C GLU A 12 20.82 29.69 7.30
N ASN A 13 19.63 29.15 7.18
CA ASN A 13 18.46 29.65 6.40
C ASN A 13 17.47 28.54 6.15
N ASP A 14 16.24 28.77 5.68
CA ASP A 14 15.14 27.81 5.43
C ASP A 14 15.49 26.59 4.51
N LEU A 15 16.65 26.57 3.90
CA LEU A 15 17.25 25.43 3.18
C LEU A 15 17.78 24.33 4.13
N GLU A 16 17.91 24.61 5.41
CA GLU A 16 18.60 23.77 6.41
C GLU A 16 17.88 22.46 6.74
N ASN A 17 16.60 22.33 6.39
CA ASN A 17 15.80 21.16 6.70
C ASN A 17 15.36 20.36 5.46
N THR A 18 15.97 20.60 4.30
CA THR A 18 15.65 19.84 3.08
C THR A 18 16.38 18.52 3.09
N ILE A 19 15.62 17.43 2.94
CA ILE A 19 16.12 16.06 2.85
C ILE A 19 16.11 15.64 1.38
N TYR A 20 17.18 15.00 0.94
CA TYR A 20 17.34 14.44 -0.40
C TYR A 20 17.22 12.92 -0.32
N LEU A 21 16.32 12.36 -1.11
CA LEU A 21 16.02 10.93 -1.15
C LEU A 21 15.93 10.45 -2.57
N THR A 22 16.09 9.16 -2.77
CA THR A 22 15.79 8.51 -4.05
C THR A 22 14.65 7.52 -3.86
N LEU A 23 13.58 7.65 -4.66
CA LEU A 23 12.60 6.59 -4.79
C LEU A 23 13.22 5.48 -5.64
N MET A 24 13.22 4.30 -5.08
CA MET A 24 13.75 3.09 -5.71
C MET A 24 12.62 2.12 -6.07
N ASN A 25 12.80 1.35 -7.13
CA ASN A 25 12.09 0.09 -7.37
C ASN A 25 13.13 -1.03 -7.39
N LYS A 26 13.18 -1.85 -6.35
CA LYS A 26 14.33 -2.73 -6.05
C LYS A 26 15.63 -1.90 -6.02
N ASP A 27 16.65 -2.30 -6.77
CA ASP A 27 17.92 -1.58 -6.88
C ASP A 27 17.94 -0.52 -7.98
N ARG A 28 16.79 -0.23 -8.63
CA ARG A 28 16.68 0.76 -9.70
C ARG A 28 16.21 2.10 -9.14
N PRO A 29 16.99 3.16 -9.26
CA PRO A 29 16.55 4.51 -8.93
C PRO A 29 15.53 5.00 -9.96
N VAL A 30 14.33 5.38 -9.53
CA VAL A 30 13.25 5.80 -10.44
C VAL A 30 12.91 7.28 -10.34
N MET A 31 13.21 7.91 -9.21
CA MET A 31 12.93 9.33 -9.00
C MET A 31 13.83 9.95 -7.94
N ASN A 32 14.39 11.13 -8.20
CA ASN A 32 15.07 11.95 -7.22
C ASN A 32 14.06 12.86 -6.53
N LEU A 33 14.15 12.94 -5.22
CA LEU A 33 13.22 13.66 -4.37
C LEU A 33 13.98 14.65 -3.48
N SER A 34 13.45 15.84 -3.32
CA SER A 34 13.84 16.75 -2.23
C SER A 34 12.60 17.25 -1.53
N GLY A 35 12.66 17.35 -0.21
CA GLY A 35 11.49 17.71 0.58
C GLY A 35 11.79 17.75 2.07
N LYS A 36 10.74 17.69 2.86
CA LYS A 36 10.79 17.79 4.32
C LYS A 36 9.99 16.68 4.98
N ILE A 37 10.43 16.27 6.18
CA ILE A 37 9.59 15.44 7.03
C ILE A 37 8.62 16.38 7.75
N LYS A 38 7.33 16.10 7.61
CA LYS A 38 6.26 16.76 8.34
C LYS A 38 5.65 15.79 9.32
N GLU A 39 5.44 16.22 10.55
CA GLU A 39 4.58 15.50 11.48
C GLU A 39 3.13 15.78 11.10
N ASP A 40 2.35 14.73 10.82
CA ASP A 40 0.91 14.89 10.68
C ASP A 40 0.30 15.14 12.06
N LEU A 41 0.04 16.44 12.34
CA LEU A 41 -0.41 16.93 13.64
C LEU A 41 -1.88 16.61 13.95
N LYS A 42 -2.66 16.09 12.99
CA LYS A 42 -4.12 16.00 13.17
C LYS A 42 -4.55 14.85 14.08
N ARG A 43 -3.85 13.71 14.08
CA ARG A 43 -4.17 12.55 14.94
C ARG A 43 -2.97 11.75 15.39
N ILE A 44 -1.94 11.66 14.56
CA ILE A 44 -0.81 10.78 14.77
C ILE A 44 0.42 11.57 14.42
N LYS A 45 1.36 11.63 15.35
CA LYS A 45 2.70 12.17 15.05
C LYS A 45 3.48 11.20 14.15
N LEU A 46 2.88 10.84 13.00
CA LEU A 46 3.55 10.02 12.00
C LEU A 46 4.45 10.94 11.18
N PRO A 47 5.76 10.75 11.20
CA PRO A 47 6.64 11.52 10.32
C PRO A 47 6.40 11.06 8.87
N VAL A 48 5.87 11.96 8.07
CA VAL A 48 5.60 11.74 6.65
C VAL A 48 6.56 12.59 5.83
N PHE A 49 7.25 11.97 4.88
CA PHE A 49 8.00 12.71 3.89
C PHE A 49 7.05 13.39 2.91
N VAL A 50 7.23 14.70 2.72
CA VAL A 50 6.51 15.49 1.71
C VAL A 50 7.55 16.09 0.78
N ALA A 51 7.50 15.68 -0.48
CA ALA A 51 8.38 16.22 -1.50
C ALA A 51 7.98 17.67 -1.85
N ASP A 52 8.97 18.54 -1.91
CA ASP A 52 8.88 19.88 -2.49
C ASP A 52 9.24 19.81 -3.99
N LYS A 53 10.09 18.83 -4.37
CA LYS A 53 10.49 18.55 -5.76
C LYS A 53 10.61 17.05 -5.99
N ALA A 54 10.14 16.60 -7.15
CA ALA A 54 10.26 15.23 -7.63
C ALA A 54 10.71 15.24 -9.10
N GLU A 55 11.80 14.54 -9.41
CA GLU A 55 12.39 14.47 -10.74
C GLU A 55 12.54 13.02 -11.16
N ILE A 56 11.97 12.67 -12.32
CA ILE A 56 12.10 11.31 -12.87
C ILE A 56 13.52 11.07 -13.35
N ILE A 57 13.94 9.83 -13.16
CA ILE A 57 15.13 9.26 -13.81
C ILE A 57 14.64 8.56 -15.08
N GLU A 58 14.74 9.24 -16.21
CA GLU A 58 14.11 8.86 -17.50
C GLU A 58 14.47 7.45 -17.98
N GLU A 59 15.71 7.00 -17.75
CA GLU A 59 16.16 5.64 -18.10
C GLU A 59 15.38 4.54 -17.40
N ASN A 60 14.84 4.84 -16.22
CA ASN A 60 14.08 3.92 -15.38
C ASN A 60 12.57 4.24 -15.31
N LYS A 61 12.07 5.13 -16.15
CA LYS A 61 10.69 5.59 -16.18
C LYS A 61 9.65 4.46 -16.22
N LYS A 62 9.94 3.37 -16.96
CA LYS A 62 9.05 2.20 -17.04
C LYS A 62 8.81 1.48 -15.71
N PHE A 63 9.67 1.71 -14.71
CA PHE A 63 9.55 1.14 -13.37
C PHE A 63 8.88 2.08 -12.36
N LEU A 64 8.41 3.24 -12.79
CA LEU A 64 7.62 4.14 -11.94
C LEU A 64 6.32 3.47 -11.46
N PRO A 65 5.78 3.91 -10.32
CA PRO A 65 4.41 3.54 -9.95
C PRO A 65 3.45 3.87 -11.10
N VAL A 66 2.57 2.94 -11.47
CA VAL A 66 1.63 3.10 -12.58
C VAL A 66 0.82 4.39 -12.46
N PHE A 67 0.45 4.76 -11.25
CA PHE A 67 -0.25 6.00 -10.95
C PHE A 67 0.47 7.28 -11.43
N ILE A 68 1.81 7.24 -11.51
CA ILE A 68 2.65 8.40 -11.89
C ILE A 68 3.03 8.36 -13.38
N HIS A 69 2.78 7.24 -14.06
CA HIS A 69 3.38 6.94 -15.38
C HIS A 69 2.94 7.88 -16.52
N SER A 70 1.71 8.40 -16.49
CA SER A 70 1.09 9.12 -17.62
C SER A 70 1.03 10.63 -17.47
N ALA A 71 1.32 11.17 -16.31
CA ALA A 71 1.21 12.60 -16.06
C ALA A 71 2.53 13.33 -16.33
N GLU A 72 2.44 14.60 -16.74
CA GLU A 72 3.51 15.55 -16.40
C GLU A 72 3.68 15.49 -14.89
N ILE A 73 4.83 14.98 -14.45
CA ILE A 73 5.01 14.63 -13.06
C ILE A 73 5.03 15.88 -12.23
N SER A 74 3.94 16.11 -11.56
CA SER A 74 3.92 17.07 -10.48
C SER A 74 4.36 16.38 -9.19
N THR A 75 5.15 17.07 -8.42
CA THR A 75 5.44 16.74 -7.01
C THR A 75 4.17 16.36 -6.25
N GLU A 76 3.04 16.95 -6.61
CA GLU A 76 1.72 16.66 -6.07
C GLU A 76 1.28 15.20 -6.31
N LEU A 77 1.50 14.65 -7.51
CA LEU A 77 1.15 13.25 -7.79
C LEU A 77 1.99 12.27 -6.98
N PHE A 78 3.30 12.53 -6.84
CA PHE A 78 4.13 11.73 -5.94
C PHE A 78 3.59 11.78 -4.52
N ASN A 79 3.35 12.98 -3.98
CA ASN A 79 2.85 13.16 -2.63
C ASN A 79 1.49 12.45 -2.42
N LYS A 80 0.58 12.55 -3.39
CA LYS A 80 -0.71 11.85 -3.36
C LYS A 80 -0.56 10.33 -3.36
N TRP A 81 0.33 9.79 -4.20
CA TRP A 81 0.60 8.37 -4.25
C TRP A 81 1.27 7.89 -2.95
N PHE A 82 2.27 8.63 -2.48
CA PHE A 82 3.03 8.26 -1.30
C PHE A 82 2.18 8.29 -0.03
N ALA A 83 1.33 9.30 0.12
CA ALA A 83 0.38 9.37 1.22
C ALA A 83 -0.61 8.20 1.27
N LYS A 84 -0.99 7.64 0.10
CA LYS A 84 -1.85 6.45 0.03
C LYS A 84 -1.13 5.16 0.47
N ARG A 85 0.20 5.13 0.48
CA ARG A 85 1.00 3.96 0.93
C ARG A 85 1.13 3.88 2.44
N ILE A 86 1.00 4.99 3.12
CA ILE A 86 1.20 5.07 4.56
C ILE A 86 -0.09 4.66 5.28
N LEU A 87 0.07 4.12 6.47
CA LEU A 87 -0.99 3.70 7.34
C LEU A 87 -2.06 4.80 7.50
N SER A 88 -3.31 4.46 7.18
CA SER A 88 -4.42 5.41 7.26
C SER A 88 -4.78 5.74 8.70
N ASP A 89 -4.92 7.02 9.02
CA ASP A 89 -5.44 7.53 10.29
C ASP A 89 -6.92 7.17 10.54
N LYS A 90 -7.62 6.75 9.49
CA LYS A 90 -9.02 6.29 9.55
C LYS A 90 -9.15 4.84 10.01
N ARG A 91 -8.04 4.18 10.27
CA ARG A 91 -8.03 2.81 10.72
C ARG A 91 -8.70 2.67 12.09
N ARG A 92 -9.61 1.71 12.21
CA ARG A 92 -10.49 1.55 13.39
C ARG A 92 -9.74 1.22 14.69
N ASP A 93 -8.55 0.65 14.60
CA ASP A 93 -7.72 0.20 15.73
C ASP A 93 -6.50 1.09 15.97
N PHE A 94 -6.51 2.32 15.47
CA PHE A 94 -5.37 3.20 15.60
C PHE A 94 -5.17 3.66 17.04
N PRO A 95 -3.96 3.49 17.63
CA PRO A 95 -3.70 3.90 19.01
C PRO A 95 -3.72 5.42 19.16
N SER A 96 -4.25 5.90 20.29
CA SER A 96 -4.34 7.34 20.58
C SER A 96 -3.00 8.00 20.90
N LYS A 97 -2.01 7.20 21.32
CA LYS A 97 -0.65 7.64 21.62
C LYS A 97 0.34 6.67 20.99
N ILE A 98 1.31 7.19 20.28
CA ILE A 98 2.33 6.43 19.57
C ILE A 98 3.71 6.92 19.96
N GLU A 99 4.63 5.99 20.10
CA GLU A 99 6.06 6.24 20.21
C GLU A 99 6.79 5.39 19.17
N TRP A 100 7.57 6.04 18.32
CA TRP A 100 8.36 5.38 17.29
C TRP A 100 9.66 4.89 17.87
N GLN A 101 10.04 3.65 17.59
CA GLN A 101 11.14 2.95 18.23
C GLN A 101 12.38 2.82 17.36
N ASP A 102 12.26 3.08 16.08
CA ASP A 102 13.35 3.00 15.11
C ASP A 102 13.49 4.27 14.28
N GLU A 103 14.57 4.34 13.52
CA GLU A 103 14.91 5.45 12.65
C GLU A 103 13.89 5.58 11.50
N PHE A 104 14.00 6.66 10.75
CA PHE A 104 13.07 7.01 9.68
C PHE A 104 12.82 5.86 8.68
N PRO A 105 11.58 5.64 8.25
CA PRO A 105 11.21 4.46 7.49
C PRO A 105 11.65 4.54 6.02
N HIS A 106 12.19 3.45 5.52
CA HIS A 106 12.38 3.24 4.09
C HIS A 106 11.07 2.99 3.34
N PHE A 107 9.96 2.78 4.06
CA PHE A 107 8.62 2.50 3.53
C PHE A 107 8.55 1.26 2.64
N PHE A 108 9.31 0.22 2.96
CA PHE A 108 9.16 -1.09 2.33
C PHE A 108 7.74 -1.63 2.48
N SER A 109 7.31 -2.41 1.48
CA SER A 109 6.01 -3.06 1.48
C SER A 109 6.15 -4.55 1.14
N LEU A 110 5.12 -5.33 1.45
CA LEU A 110 4.94 -6.69 0.95
C LEU A 110 3.99 -6.75 -0.26
N THR A 111 3.54 -5.59 -0.77
CA THR A 111 2.65 -5.50 -1.92
C THR A 111 3.30 -4.91 -3.17
N ASP A 112 4.48 -4.32 -3.01
CA ASP A 112 5.28 -3.75 -4.10
C ASP A 112 6.76 -3.66 -3.70
N HIS A 113 7.61 -3.13 -4.57
CA HIS A 113 9.05 -3.05 -4.38
C HIS A 113 9.59 -1.63 -4.30
N TYR A 114 8.74 -0.64 -4.04
CA TYR A 114 9.16 0.75 -3.86
C TYR A 114 9.62 1.01 -2.45
N TRP A 115 10.72 1.78 -2.35
CA TRP A 115 11.27 2.23 -1.07
C TRP A 115 12.03 3.54 -1.22
N LEU A 116 12.23 4.25 -0.12
CA LEU A 116 13.04 5.46 -0.08
C LEU A 116 14.46 5.12 0.37
N ARG A 117 15.42 5.43 -0.48
CA ARG A 117 16.85 5.29 -0.22
C ARG A 117 17.41 6.61 0.29
N TYR A 118 18.13 6.55 1.41
CA TYR A 118 18.77 7.70 2.07
C TYR A 118 20.25 7.80 1.75
N ASP A 119 20.92 6.67 1.58
CA ASP A 119 22.35 6.57 1.35
C ASP A 119 22.63 5.67 0.14
N GLU A 120 23.61 6.04 -0.68
CA GLU A 120 23.96 5.26 -1.89
C GLU A 120 24.49 3.86 -1.59
N THR A 121 24.97 3.62 -0.37
CA THR A 121 25.45 2.30 0.09
C THR A 121 24.32 1.34 0.41
N GLU A 122 23.10 1.82 0.61
CA GLU A 122 21.93 1.00 0.90
C GLU A 122 21.50 0.19 -0.31
N LYS A 123 21.29 -1.13 -0.09
CA LYS A 123 20.87 -2.07 -1.13
C LYS A 123 19.52 -2.69 -0.78
N TYR A 124 18.69 -2.86 -1.79
CA TYR A 124 17.40 -3.53 -1.64
C TYR A 124 17.54 -4.94 -1.05
N SER A 125 18.53 -5.72 -1.50
CA SER A 125 18.80 -7.08 -1.02
C SER A 125 18.96 -7.17 0.50
N ASP A 126 19.54 -6.14 1.13
CA ASP A 126 19.92 -6.17 2.53
C ASP A 126 18.78 -5.70 3.45
N LEU A 127 17.78 -5.03 2.89
CA LEU A 127 16.75 -4.31 3.66
C LEU A 127 15.32 -4.78 3.40
N ASN A 128 15.02 -5.36 2.23
CA ASN A 128 13.64 -5.71 1.84
C ASN A 128 13.02 -6.78 2.75
N PHE A 129 11.70 -6.76 2.87
CA PHE A 129 10.96 -7.69 3.73
C PHE A 129 10.85 -9.11 3.17
N PHE A 130 10.98 -9.30 1.87
CA PHE A 130 10.88 -10.63 1.26
C PHE A 130 12.05 -11.54 1.69
N ASP A 131 13.26 -10.99 1.73
CA ASP A 131 14.47 -11.74 2.04
C ASP A 131 14.86 -11.69 3.52
N ASN A 132 14.73 -10.51 4.15
CA ASN A 132 15.33 -10.23 5.46
C ASN A 132 14.33 -10.36 6.63
N GLY A 133 13.04 -10.47 6.34
CA GLY A 133 12.01 -10.46 7.37
C GLY A 133 11.70 -9.06 7.91
N TYR A 134 10.92 -8.99 8.97
CA TYR A 134 10.44 -7.72 9.52
C TYR A 134 9.99 -7.84 10.97
N LYS A 135 9.86 -6.72 11.67
CA LYS A 135 9.34 -6.68 13.04
C LYS A 135 7.81 -6.81 13.05
N THR A 136 7.28 -7.71 13.87
CA THR A 136 5.85 -8.00 13.98
C THR A 136 5.16 -7.23 15.08
N LEU A 137 5.89 -6.53 15.96
CA LEU A 137 5.33 -5.83 17.12
C LEU A 137 4.36 -4.72 16.76
N THR A 138 4.57 -4.05 15.63
CA THR A 138 3.63 -3.04 15.12
C THR A 138 2.25 -3.65 14.85
N GLY A 139 2.21 -4.78 14.15
CA GLY A 139 0.97 -5.52 13.93
C GLY A 139 0.34 -6.04 15.22
N ASP A 140 1.15 -6.45 16.21
CA ASP A 140 0.67 -6.84 17.53
C ASP A 140 -0.08 -5.71 18.24
N THR A 141 0.42 -4.49 18.11
CA THR A 141 -0.22 -3.31 18.65
C THR A 141 -1.60 -3.08 18.06
N PHE A 142 -1.74 -3.18 16.75
CA PHE A 142 -3.04 -2.98 16.06
C PHE A 142 -4.07 -4.06 16.37
N PHE A 143 -3.67 -5.24 16.84
CA PHE A 143 -4.58 -6.32 17.20
C PHE A 143 -4.91 -6.37 18.70
N THR A 144 -4.43 -5.41 19.49
CA THR A 144 -4.73 -5.33 20.92
C THR A 144 -6.00 -4.50 21.13
N LYS A 145 -7.06 -5.11 21.72
CA LYS A 145 -8.35 -4.43 21.97
C LYS A 145 -8.27 -3.32 22.99
N ASN A 146 -7.33 -3.41 23.94
CA ASN A 146 -7.15 -2.46 25.03
C ASN A 146 -5.67 -2.13 25.15
N ILE A 147 -5.22 -1.13 24.42
CA ILE A 147 -3.92 -0.52 24.71
C ILE A 147 -4.14 0.31 25.98
N PRO A 148 -3.42 0.04 27.07
CA PRO A 148 -3.53 0.88 28.27
C PRO A 148 -3.26 2.34 27.88
N VAL A 149 -4.19 3.22 28.20
CA VAL A 149 -4.11 4.66 27.89
C VAL A 149 -2.89 5.33 28.54
N LEU A 150 -2.24 4.63 29.45
CA LEU A 150 -1.11 5.13 30.24
C LEU A 150 0.24 5.09 29.49
N ASN A 151 0.44 4.12 28.58
CA ASN A 151 1.69 4.01 27.83
C ASN A 151 1.45 4.22 26.34
N PRO A 152 2.29 5.00 25.64
CA PRO A 152 2.19 5.11 24.19
C PRO A 152 2.44 3.76 23.55
N ALA A 153 1.74 3.50 22.43
CA ALA A 153 1.97 2.30 21.64
C ALA A 153 3.33 2.41 20.94
N GLN A 154 4.16 1.38 21.14
CA GLN A 154 5.47 1.31 20.48
C GLN A 154 5.30 0.78 19.06
N LEU A 155 5.61 1.59 18.08
CA LEU A 155 5.57 1.24 16.67
C LEU A 155 6.98 1.25 16.07
N TYR A 156 7.19 0.36 15.11
CA TYR A 156 8.42 0.21 14.37
C TYR A 156 8.19 0.51 12.90
N PHE A 157 9.04 1.35 12.33
CA PHE A 157 8.99 1.64 10.91
C PHE A 157 9.42 0.45 10.04
N HIS A 158 10.33 -0.40 10.56
CA HIS A 158 10.75 -1.61 9.87
C HIS A 158 9.69 -2.72 10.00
N SER A 159 8.47 -2.39 9.55
CA SER A 159 7.31 -3.28 9.56
C SER A 159 6.43 -3.05 8.33
N PRO A 160 6.00 -4.11 7.62
CA PRO A 160 5.10 -3.98 6.48
C PRO A 160 3.68 -3.50 6.89
N ASP A 161 3.37 -3.49 8.18
CA ASP A 161 2.09 -3.00 8.67
C ASP A 161 1.94 -1.48 8.50
N ILE A 162 3.06 -0.75 8.41
CA ILE A 162 3.09 0.69 8.14
C ILE A 162 2.55 1.03 6.74
N THR A 163 2.75 0.13 5.78
CA THR A 163 2.28 0.28 4.39
C THR A 163 1.02 -0.53 4.09
N ALA A 164 0.39 -1.14 5.11
CA ALA A 164 -0.85 -1.90 4.96
C ALA A 164 -2.06 -0.98 4.97
N ASN A 165 -2.43 -0.44 3.80
CA ASN A 165 -3.55 0.49 3.64
C ASN A 165 -4.94 -0.15 3.89
N GLY A 166 -5.94 0.68 4.19
CA GLY A 166 -7.36 0.32 4.38
C GLY A 166 -7.84 0.43 5.83
N ASN A 167 -9.16 0.45 6.03
CA ASN A 167 -9.82 0.78 7.30
C ASN A 167 -9.96 -0.39 8.29
N MET A 168 -9.90 -1.63 7.81
CA MET A 168 -9.97 -2.81 8.68
C MET A 168 -8.66 -3.00 9.44
N SER A 169 -8.77 -3.52 10.67
CA SER A 169 -7.62 -4.02 11.41
C SER A 169 -6.95 -5.13 10.63
N LYS A 170 -5.68 -4.97 10.31
CA LYS A 170 -4.90 -5.97 9.58
C LYS A 170 -3.44 -5.93 10.00
N ARG A 171 -2.79 -7.07 9.85
CA ARG A 171 -1.36 -7.23 10.11
C ARG A 171 -0.74 -8.25 9.18
N TRP A 172 0.54 -8.12 8.94
CA TRP A 172 1.35 -9.14 8.30
C TRP A 172 1.94 -10.08 9.34
N LYS A 173 1.99 -11.37 9.00
CA LYS A 173 2.62 -12.40 9.82
C LYS A 173 3.34 -13.40 8.94
N ARG A 174 4.60 -13.67 9.25
CA ARG A 174 5.41 -14.69 8.60
C ARG A 174 5.38 -15.96 9.41
N ASN A 175 5.12 -17.12 8.78
CA ASN A 175 5.19 -18.41 9.45
C ASN A 175 6.63 -18.97 9.41
N ASP A 176 6.84 -20.12 10.07
CA ASP A 176 8.16 -20.78 10.16
C ASP A 176 8.72 -21.19 8.78
N ASN A 177 7.86 -21.42 7.80
CA ASN A 177 8.23 -21.72 6.41
C ASN A 177 8.54 -20.46 5.59
N LYS A 178 8.69 -19.30 6.22
CA LYS A 178 8.93 -17.98 5.58
C LYS A 178 7.83 -17.54 4.61
N ILE A 179 6.59 -17.99 4.82
CA ILE A 179 5.42 -17.57 4.04
C ILE A 179 4.74 -16.43 4.77
N ASP A 180 4.49 -15.32 4.06
CA ASP A 180 3.79 -14.16 4.57
C ASP A 180 2.28 -14.30 4.40
N TYR A 181 1.54 -13.96 5.45
CA TYR A 181 0.09 -13.93 5.49
C TYR A 181 -0.40 -12.57 5.94
N LEU A 182 -1.40 -12.05 5.24
CA LEU A 182 -2.17 -10.90 5.70
C LEU A 182 -3.35 -11.41 6.52
N ILE A 183 -3.40 -11.04 7.79
CA ILE A 183 -4.47 -11.37 8.71
C ILE A 183 -5.36 -10.14 8.87
N LYS A 184 -6.66 -10.32 8.71
CA LYS A 184 -7.66 -9.26 8.87
C LYS A 184 -8.61 -9.60 10.02
N ARG A 185 -8.91 -8.59 10.84
CA ARG A 185 -9.89 -8.67 11.91
C ARG A 185 -11.02 -7.69 11.66
N SER A 186 -12.25 -8.12 11.84
CA SER A 186 -13.40 -7.25 11.88
C SER A 186 -14.11 -7.33 13.23
N GLY A 187 -14.69 -6.20 13.66
CA GLY A 187 -15.63 -6.19 14.77
C GLY A 187 -16.92 -6.94 14.45
N ASN A 188 -17.29 -6.99 13.18
CA ASN A 188 -18.37 -7.82 12.66
C ASN A 188 -17.82 -9.15 12.13
N LYS A 189 -18.03 -10.24 12.87
CA LYS A 189 -17.53 -11.57 12.46
C LYS A 189 -18.11 -12.05 11.14
N GLN A 190 -19.26 -11.52 10.72
CA GLN A 190 -19.87 -11.86 9.45
C GLN A 190 -18.98 -11.45 8.26
N GLU A 191 -18.28 -10.30 8.34
CA GLU A 191 -17.35 -9.87 7.30
C GLU A 191 -16.23 -10.90 7.09
N VAL A 192 -15.70 -11.46 8.20
CA VAL A 192 -14.67 -12.51 8.15
C VAL A 192 -15.21 -13.79 7.49
N LEU A 193 -16.42 -14.20 7.87
CA LEU A 193 -17.06 -15.39 7.32
C LEU A 193 -17.40 -15.21 5.83
N ASN A 194 -17.82 -14.01 5.41
CA ASN A 194 -18.12 -13.71 4.01
C ASN A 194 -16.89 -13.86 3.12
N GLU A 195 -15.68 -13.42 3.56
CA GLU A 195 -14.44 -13.62 2.80
C GLU A 195 -14.14 -15.11 2.58
N VAL A 196 -14.35 -15.94 3.60
CA VAL A 196 -14.10 -17.38 3.50
C VAL A 196 -15.19 -18.10 2.68
N PHE A 197 -16.45 -17.70 2.83
CA PHE A 197 -17.55 -18.22 2.02
C PHE A 197 -17.34 -17.85 0.55
N ALA A 198 -16.98 -16.61 0.24
CA ALA A 198 -16.66 -16.19 -1.13
C ALA A 198 -15.53 -17.05 -1.72
N THR A 199 -14.48 -17.32 -0.93
CA THR A 199 -13.40 -18.23 -1.34
C THR A 199 -13.92 -19.62 -1.70
N TRP A 200 -14.76 -20.21 -0.84
CA TRP A 200 -15.34 -21.53 -1.10
C TRP A 200 -16.19 -21.54 -2.36
N LEU A 201 -17.06 -20.54 -2.54
CA LEU A 201 -17.95 -20.45 -3.70
C LEU A 201 -17.16 -20.25 -5.00
N LEU A 202 -16.21 -19.30 -5.03
CA LEU A 202 -15.39 -19.01 -6.21
C LEU A 202 -14.51 -20.18 -6.62
N ASN A 203 -14.01 -20.98 -5.66
CA ASN A 203 -13.33 -22.24 -5.94
C ASN A 203 -14.25 -23.26 -6.67
N LYS A 204 -15.54 -23.28 -6.31
CA LYS A 204 -16.52 -24.17 -6.97
C LYS A 204 -16.91 -23.67 -8.37
N LEU A 205 -17.07 -22.37 -8.52
CA LEU A 205 -17.44 -21.76 -9.80
C LEU A 205 -16.29 -21.74 -10.80
N ASN A 206 -15.06 -21.56 -10.34
CA ASN A 206 -13.83 -21.48 -11.14
C ASN A 206 -13.93 -20.51 -12.34
N ILE A 207 -14.56 -19.36 -12.12
CA ILE A 207 -14.81 -18.37 -13.19
C ILE A 207 -13.82 -17.23 -13.23
N VAL A 208 -13.19 -16.90 -12.10
CA VAL A 208 -12.29 -15.75 -11.95
C VAL A 208 -11.14 -16.07 -10.99
N THR A 209 -9.98 -15.48 -11.24
CA THR A 209 -8.86 -15.52 -10.29
C THR A 209 -9.14 -14.62 -9.08
N PHE A 210 -8.90 -15.10 -7.89
CA PHE A 210 -9.18 -14.38 -6.66
C PHE A 210 -8.16 -14.72 -5.56
N VAL A 211 -8.12 -13.88 -4.53
CA VAL A 211 -7.30 -14.12 -3.33
C VAL A 211 -8.08 -15.03 -2.38
N ALA A 212 -7.55 -16.23 -2.13
CA ALA A 212 -8.18 -17.19 -1.25
C ALA A 212 -7.97 -16.84 0.23
N TYR A 213 -9.07 -16.81 0.98
CA TYR A 213 -9.09 -16.59 2.42
C TYR A 213 -9.42 -17.86 3.18
N SER A 214 -8.81 -18.02 4.34
CA SER A 214 -9.11 -19.05 5.34
C SER A 214 -9.36 -18.43 6.69
N LEU A 215 -10.00 -19.19 7.61
CA LEU A 215 -10.15 -18.75 9.00
C LEU A 215 -8.85 -18.97 9.76
N CYS A 216 -8.56 -18.07 10.68
CA CYS A 216 -7.54 -18.23 11.69
C CYS A 216 -7.99 -17.64 13.03
N ILE A 217 -7.30 -18.02 14.09
CA ILE A 217 -7.48 -17.40 15.42
C ILE A 217 -6.24 -16.56 15.71
N GLU A 218 -6.43 -15.28 15.94
CA GLU A 218 -5.38 -14.36 16.33
C GLU A 218 -5.80 -13.59 17.58
N LYS A 219 -5.01 -13.72 18.65
CA LYS A 219 -5.30 -13.08 19.96
C LYS A 219 -6.75 -13.26 20.43
N TYR A 220 -7.24 -14.51 20.38
CA TYR A 220 -8.60 -14.92 20.79
C TYR A 220 -9.74 -14.40 19.92
N ASP A 221 -9.45 -13.78 18.77
CA ASP A 221 -10.45 -13.39 17.79
C ASP A 221 -10.43 -14.29 16.55
N ILE A 222 -11.62 -14.54 15.99
CA ILE A 222 -11.75 -15.17 14.68
C ILE A 222 -11.41 -14.12 13.63
N CYS A 223 -10.43 -14.44 12.77
CA CYS A 223 -9.90 -13.59 11.72
C CYS A 223 -9.93 -14.32 10.38
N SER A 224 -9.90 -13.58 9.30
CA SER A 224 -9.58 -14.11 7.97
C SER A 224 -8.09 -13.92 7.68
N MET A 225 -7.50 -14.86 6.98
CA MET A 225 -6.12 -14.73 6.51
C MET A 225 -5.99 -15.15 5.05
N CYS A 226 -5.15 -14.47 4.32
CA CYS A 226 -4.74 -14.86 2.98
C CYS A 226 -3.21 -14.90 2.88
N ARG A 227 -2.70 -15.84 2.07
CA ARG A 227 -1.28 -15.87 1.74
C ARG A 227 -0.93 -14.65 0.89
N ASN A 228 0.25 -14.08 1.12
CA ASN A 228 0.78 -13.07 0.21
C ASN A 228 0.92 -13.66 -1.19
N PHE A 229 0.30 -13.03 -2.16
CA PHE A 229 0.33 -13.43 -3.57
C PHE A 229 1.38 -12.64 -4.37
N VAL A 230 1.97 -11.61 -3.76
CA VAL A 230 3.10 -10.86 -4.31
C VAL A 230 4.40 -11.60 -3.99
N THR A 231 5.27 -11.67 -4.98
CA THR A 231 6.57 -12.32 -4.89
C THR A 231 7.72 -11.31 -5.08
N LYS A 232 8.95 -11.78 -5.05
CA LYS A 232 10.12 -10.95 -5.40
C LYS A 232 10.10 -10.41 -6.82
N ASP A 233 9.38 -11.09 -7.72
CA ASP A 233 9.38 -10.81 -9.16
C ASP A 233 8.09 -10.13 -9.62
N THR A 234 7.14 -9.92 -8.70
CA THR A 234 5.85 -9.31 -9.00
C THR A 234 5.48 -8.23 -8.00
N GLU A 235 4.67 -7.27 -8.41
CA GLU A 235 4.06 -6.29 -7.52
C GLU A 235 2.57 -6.18 -7.79
N PHE A 236 1.81 -5.80 -6.77
CA PHE A 236 0.38 -5.56 -6.89
C PHE A 236 0.10 -4.12 -7.28
N VAL A 237 -0.59 -3.92 -8.39
CA VAL A 237 -1.06 -2.63 -8.87
C VAL A 237 -2.57 -2.55 -8.68
N PRO A 238 -3.08 -1.75 -7.73
CA PRO A 238 -4.52 -1.53 -7.58
C PRO A 238 -5.16 -1.03 -8.88
N ALA A 239 -6.36 -1.50 -9.21
CA ALA A 239 -7.10 -1.05 -10.38
C ALA A 239 -7.33 0.47 -10.36
N ALA A 240 -7.46 1.07 -9.18
CA ALA A 240 -7.52 2.53 -9.01
C ALA A 240 -6.30 3.25 -9.59
N HIS A 241 -5.10 2.67 -9.48
CA HIS A 241 -3.88 3.27 -10.04
C HIS A 241 -3.85 3.19 -11.56
N VAL A 242 -4.32 2.09 -12.14
CA VAL A 242 -4.47 1.92 -13.59
C VAL A 242 -5.51 2.91 -14.13
N TYR A 243 -6.63 3.02 -13.46
CA TYR A 243 -7.73 3.92 -13.79
C TYR A 243 -7.35 5.40 -13.72
N GLU A 244 -6.65 5.82 -12.65
CA GLU A 244 -6.25 7.23 -12.43
C GLU A 244 -5.06 7.64 -13.32
N ALA A 245 -4.29 6.70 -13.86
CA ALA A 245 -3.11 6.96 -14.68
C ALA A 245 -3.45 7.39 -16.11
N VAL A 246 -4.65 7.10 -16.61
CA VAL A 246 -5.08 7.48 -17.96
C VAL A 246 -5.97 8.71 -17.86
N PRO A 247 -5.68 9.79 -18.62
CA PRO A 247 -6.53 10.96 -18.64
C PRO A 247 -7.94 10.63 -19.15
N PHE A 248 -8.95 11.19 -18.51
CA PHE A 248 -10.31 11.10 -19.04
C PHE A 248 -10.42 11.85 -20.36
N SER A 249 -11.12 11.29 -21.34
CA SER A 249 -11.61 12.07 -22.46
C SER A 249 -12.57 13.15 -21.94
N ASP A 250 -12.61 14.33 -22.60
CA ASP A 250 -13.44 15.46 -22.15
C ASP A 250 -14.93 15.11 -22.01
N GLU A 251 -15.40 14.11 -22.76
CA GLU A 251 -16.77 13.60 -22.71
C GLU A 251 -17.10 12.85 -21.40
N ILE A 252 -16.08 12.39 -20.66
CA ILE A 252 -16.24 11.56 -19.45
C ILE A 252 -16.09 12.38 -18.16
N ARG A 253 -15.53 13.60 -18.22
CA ARG A 253 -15.19 14.42 -17.03
C ARG A 253 -16.35 14.71 -16.08
N ASP A 254 -17.58 14.87 -16.61
CA ASP A 254 -18.73 15.33 -15.81
C ASP A 254 -19.45 14.20 -15.06
N LEU A 255 -18.96 12.96 -15.08
CA LEU A 255 -19.76 11.79 -14.74
C LEU A 255 -19.07 10.81 -13.76
N LYS A 256 -18.35 11.35 -12.81
CA LYS A 256 -17.67 10.57 -11.74
C LYS A 256 -18.56 9.57 -10.96
N THR A 257 -19.87 9.59 -11.16
CA THR A 257 -20.85 8.78 -10.43
C THR A 257 -21.57 7.73 -11.30
N ASN A 258 -21.25 7.62 -12.60
CA ASN A 258 -21.91 6.65 -13.47
C ASN A 258 -21.09 5.35 -13.55
N PRO A 259 -21.61 4.20 -13.07
CA PRO A 259 -20.93 2.91 -13.10
C PRO A 259 -20.48 2.46 -14.49
N GLU A 260 -21.32 2.67 -15.52
CA GLU A 260 -21.01 2.26 -16.90
C GLU A 260 -19.79 2.99 -17.45
N ARG A 261 -19.64 4.26 -17.12
CA ARG A 261 -18.49 5.07 -17.55
C ARG A 261 -17.24 4.74 -16.76
N THR A 262 -17.38 4.45 -15.45
CA THR A 262 -16.27 3.94 -14.65
C THR A 262 -15.74 2.63 -15.25
N TYR A 263 -16.64 1.74 -15.65
CA TYR A 263 -16.29 0.50 -16.34
C TYR A 263 -15.61 0.79 -17.69
N ALA A 264 -16.22 1.61 -18.55
CA ALA A 264 -15.67 1.92 -19.87
C ALA A 264 -14.26 2.51 -19.78
N HIS A 265 -14.03 3.50 -18.90
CA HIS A 265 -12.72 4.08 -18.69
C HIS A 265 -11.70 3.10 -18.10
N LEU A 266 -12.12 2.21 -17.21
CA LEU A 266 -11.25 1.14 -16.71
C LEU A 266 -10.81 0.21 -17.85
N ILE A 267 -11.73 -0.18 -18.73
CA ILE A 267 -11.41 -1.05 -19.89
C ILE A 267 -10.46 -0.34 -20.87
N GLU A 268 -10.64 0.96 -21.10
CA GLU A 268 -9.71 1.77 -21.90
C GLU A 268 -8.32 1.83 -21.24
N SER A 269 -8.27 2.04 -19.92
CA SER A 269 -7.02 2.08 -19.16
C SER A 269 -6.28 0.73 -19.20
N ILE A 270 -7.01 -0.38 -19.09
CA ILE A 270 -6.47 -1.74 -19.23
C ILE A 270 -5.86 -1.94 -20.62
N LYS A 271 -6.54 -1.47 -21.67
CA LYS A 271 -6.01 -1.52 -23.05
C LYS A 271 -4.79 -0.63 -23.22
N TYR A 272 -4.80 0.58 -22.67
CA TYR A 272 -3.67 1.51 -22.72
C TYR A 272 -2.38 0.89 -22.14
N PHE A 273 -2.49 0.18 -21.03
CA PHE A 273 -1.36 -0.51 -20.40
C PHE A 273 -1.10 -1.91 -20.96
N ASN A 274 -1.86 -2.37 -21.99
CA ASN A 274 -1.75 -3.70 -22.58
C ASN A 274 -1.79 -4.83 -21.54
N ILE A 275 -2.72 -4.76 -20.56
CA ILE A 275 -2.85 -5.77 -19.51
C ILE A 275 -3.52 -7.03 -20.08
N PRO A 276 -2.79 -8.16 -20.24
CA PRO A 276 -3.34 -9.34 -20.87
C PRO A 276 -4.50 -9.92 -20.08
N GLY A 277 -5.64 -10.20 -20.76
CA GLY A 277 -6.84 -10.76 -20.12
C GLY A 277 -7.53 -9.84 -19.11
N GLY A 278 -7.06 -8.58 -18.95
CA GLY A 278 -7.55 -7.68 -17.91
C GLY A 278 -9.04 -7.33 -18.06
N ALA A 279 -9.51 -7.09 -19.28
CA ALA A 279 -10.94 -6.82 -19.55
C ALA A 279 -11.82 -8.01 -19.18
N GLU A 280 -11.45 -9.22 -19.67
CA GLU A 280 -12.18 -10.46 -19.35
C GLU A 280 -12.19 -10.74 -17.84
N PHE A 281 -11.08 -10.44 -17.13
CA PHE A 281 -11.03 -10.56 -15.68
C PHE A 281 -12.04 -9.64 -15.00
N VAL A 282 -12.16 -8.38 -15.43
CA VAL A 282 -13.13 -7.43 -14.86
C VAL A 282 -14.56 -7.92 -15.10
N ASP A 283 -14.90 -8.39 -16.30
CA ASP A 283 -16.22 -8.93 -16.61
C ASP A 283 -16.59 -10.12 -15.72
N LYS A 284 -15.68 -11.08 -15.59
CA LYS A 284 -15.89 -12.26 -14.74
C LYS A 284 -15.98 -11.90 -13.26
N MET A 285 -15.20 -10.90 -12.81
CA MET A 285 -15.26 -10.41 -11.45
C MET A 285 -16.62 -9.78 -11.14
N LEU A 286 -17.17 -8.96 -12.04
CA LEU A 286 -18.50 -8.36 -11.87
C LEU A 286 -19.60 -9.41 -11.82
N ILE A 287 -19.52 -10.46 -12.65
CA ILE A 287 -20.44 -11.61 -12.59
C ILE A 287 -20.32 -12.32 -11.23
N ALA A 288 -19.11 -12.51 -10.73
CA ALA A 288 -18.88 -13.13 -9.43
C ALA A 288 -19.44 -12.28 -8.28
N ASP A 289 -19.30 -10.95 -8.37
CA ASP A 289 -19.87 -10.01 -7.39
C ASP A 289 -21.38 -10.06 -7.36
N GLU A 290 -22.05 -10.15 -8.52
CA GLU A 290 -23.50 -10.32 -8.60
C GLU A 290 -23.96 -11.64 -7.93
N ILE A 291 -23.28 -12.75 -8.19
CA ILE A 291 -23.59 -14.06 -7.57
C ILE A 291 -23.39 -14.00 -6.04
N LEU A 292 -22.37 -13.30 -5.57
CA LEU A 292 -22.03 -13.14 -4.16
C LEU A 292 -22.86 -12.05 -3.46
N MET A 293 -23.66 -11.27 -4.19
CA MET A 293 -24.33 -10.06 -3.71
C MET A 293 -23.33 -9.10 -3.04
N ASN A 294 -22.15 -8.91 -3.65
CA ASN A 294 -21.10 -8.05 -3.15
C ASN A 294 -21.28 -6.61 -3.68
N ASP A 295 -21.79 -5.73 -2.84
CA ASP A 295 -22.06 -4.32 -3.15
C ASP A 295 -20.89 -3.36 -2.79
N ASP A 296 -19.81 -3.88 -2.18
CA ASP A 296 -18.62 -3.11 -1.77
C ASP A 296 -17.48 -3.16 -2.81
N ARG A 297 -17.78 -3.45 -4.09
CA ARG A 297 -16.75 -3.47 -5.12
C ARG A 297 -16.33 -2.06 -5.53
N HIS A 298 -15.10 -1.71 -5.24
CA HIS A 298 -14.48 -0.47 -5.69
C HIS A 298 -13.05 -0.72 -6.20
N LEU A 299 -12.49 0.21 -6.96
CA LEU A 299 -11.21 0.06 -7.69
C LEU A 299 -9.97 -0.22 -6.79
N ASN A 300 -10.06 -0.06 -5.47
CA ASN A 300 -8.99 -0.44 -4.54
C ASN A 300 -9.14 -1.88 -4.01
N ASN A 301 -10.25 -2.59 -4.29
CA ASN A 301 -10.49 -3.94 -3.81
C ASN A 301 -9.99 -5.02 -4.76
N PHE A 302 -9.49 -4.65 -5.92
CA PHE A 302 -8.87 -5.53 -6.89
C PHE A 302 -7.75 -4.83 -7.65
N GLY A 303 -7.02 -5.57 -8.46
CA GLY A 303 -5.92 -5.01 -9.26
C GLY A 303 -5.21 -6.09 -10.07
N PHE A 304 -4.02 -5.77 -10.50
CA PHE A 304 -3.23 -6.58 -11.42
C PHE A 304 -1.86 -6.87 -10.82
N LEU A 305 -1.26 -7.98 -11.22
CA LEU A 305 0.14 -8.26 -10.93
C LEU A 305 0.98 -7.75 -12.09
N ARG A 306 2.04 -7.02 -11.78
CA ARG A 306 3.05 -6.54 -12.72
C ARG A 306 4.38 -7.24 -12.41
N ASP A 307 5.04 -7.75 -13.45
CA ASP A 307 6.42 -8.23 -13.34
C ASP A 307 7.39 -7.05 -13.14
N VAL A 308 8.44 -7.22 -12.31
CA VAL A 308 9.38 -6.19 -11.90
C VAL A 308 10.86 -6.61 -12.01
#